data_29cc9162d92e2bad73bfa4c952213a74
#
_entry.id   29cc9162d92e2bad73bfa4c952213a74
#
_cell.length_a   1.000
_cell.length_b   1.000
_cell.length_c   1.000
_cell.angle_alpha   90.00
_cell.angle_beta   90.00
_cell.angle_gamma   90.00
#
_symmetry.space_group_name_H-M   'P 1'
#
loop_
_entity.id
_entity.type
_entity.pdbx_description
1 polymer ?
#
loop_
_entity_poly.entity_id
_entity_poly.type
_entity_poly.pdbx_seq_one_letter_code
_entity_poly.pdbx_strand_id
1 'polypeptide(L)'
;MKPNRLSTKKHTLRFAVILSALILAGCASTKSTTSSTSASSASSTVSTVSTSEESGADETDSTGGAMNGTIGSVIEANLSFKNKDFYIDYSTEGTVKIDLSAPKEADGVKVSGSTVTITEAGTYVLSGTLTGGQVIIDAGDEDDVRLVLENASITCTTTAPVYAKNADKVIISLPENTESTVTDTVTGTDGNDELTAAIFAKCDLSVNGTGTLNVNANANDGITSEDKLKITGGVLNITSADDGLVGKDAVLIKDGTVHITASGNGIKSTKSEADKGYVYIGGGTVNITAEQDGIQAETSVLISAGEVNVTAGGGANGEQKTGNAMFGGAQSTTTDETLSTKGIQAEAALDITGGAVTVDSADDSLHSSDSMTVSGGGITVKSGDDGLHADNTLTIEDGTIVVEESCEGLEAIDLTINGGTIDVTASDDGLNAAGSSIDGGFGTAGADTLTVNGGTLTVNASGDGLDSNGALTINGGTVYVSGPTGDGNGTFDCDGVFTINGGVVLGTGSSGMLKTPATDSKQNTISVSCTGSAGDTVEVKGADGNTLVSAVAPKNFTNVM
;
A
#
# COMPACT_ATOMS: atom_id res chain seq x y z
N MET A 1 4.69 57.73 -0.60
CA MET A 1 3.67 57.02 -1.39
C MET A 1 3.34 55.69 -0.69
N LYS A 2 2.14 55.56 -0.14
CA LYS A 2 1.68 54.35 0.53
C LYS A 2 1.03 53.45 -0.53
N PRO A 3 1.25 52.12 -0.53
CA PRO A 3 0.53 51.24 -1.45
C PRO A 3 -0.90 51.01 -0.98
N ASN A 4 -1.85 51.17 -1.89
CA ASN A 4 -3.26 50.83 -1.72
C ASN A 4 -3.43 49.36 -1.50
N ARG A 5 -4.11 48.98 -0.41
CA ARG A 5 -4.66 47.65 -0.22
C ARG A 5 -5.91 47.50 -1.08
N LEU A 6 -5.89 46.62 -2.08
CA LEU A 6 -7.12 46.13 -2.71
C LEU A 6 -7.85 45.23 -1.70
N SER A 7 -9.05 45.63 -1.34
CA SER A 7 -10.01 44.79 -0.58
C SER A 7 -10.69 43.90 -1.59
N THR A 8 -10.34 42.61 -1.62
CA THR A 8 -11.12 41.58 -2.34
C THR A 8 -12.41 41.34 -1.57
N LYS A 9 -13.52 41.81 -2.13
CA LYS A 9 -14.86 41.41 -1.68
C LYS A 9 -15.09 39.95 -2.09
N LYS A 10 -15.19 39.03 -1.13
CA LYS A 10 -15.69 37.69 -1.35
C LYS A 10 -17.17 37.79 -1.77
N HIS A 11 -17.49 37.37 -2.97
CA HIS A 11 -18.88 37.26 -3.42
C HIS A 11 -19.43 35.91 -2.95
N THR A 12 -20.47 35.94 -2.14
CA THR A 12 -21.23 34.76 -1.74
C THR A 12 -22.45 34.69 -2.65
N LEU A 13 -22.50 33.70 -3.52
CA LEU A 13 -23.65 33.44 -4.37
C LEU A 13 -24.70 32.68 -3.55
N ARG A 14 -25.86 33.26 -3.35
CA ARG A 14 -26.94 32.68 -2.55
C ARG A 14 -28.11 32.32 -3.46
N PHE A 15 -28.41 31.04 -3.59
CA PHE A 15 -29.63 30.58 -4.27
C PHE A 15 -30.68 30.24 -3.24
N ALA A 16 -31.85 30.83 -3.40
CA ALA A 16 -33.04 30.45 -2.65
C ALA A 16 -33.95 29.57 -3.56
N VAL A 17 -34.00 28.30 -3.27
CA VAL A 17 -34.88 27.36 -3.96
C VAL A 17 -36.19 27.28 -3.19
N ILE A 18 -37.28 27.76 -3.79
CA ILE A 18 -38.63 27.60 -3.24
C ILE A 18 -39.14 26.22 -3.67
N LEU A 19 -39.03 25.24 -2.79
CA LEU A 19 -39.58 23.92 -3.00
C LEU A 19 -41.10 23.95 -2.64
N SER A 20 -41.98 24.01 -3.62
CA SER A 20 -43.42 23.86 -3.42
C SER A 20 -43.73 22.38 -3.18
N ALA A 21 -43.91 22.01 -1.93
CA ALA A 21 -44.35 20.66 -1.57
C ALA A 21 -45.80 20.45 -1.92
N LEU A 22 -46.07 19.62 -2.92
CA LEU A 22 -47.44 19.12 -3.21
C LEU A 22 -47.73 17.98 -2.24
N ILE A 23 -48.58 18.24 -1.23
CA ILE A 23 -49.06 17.22 -0.29
C ILE A 23 -50.25 16.50 -0.97
N LEU A 24 -50.02 15.26 -1.38
CA LEU A 24 -51.13 14.33 -1.69
C LEU A 24 -51.44 13.51 -0.44
N ALA A 25 -52.56 13.83 0.17
CA ALA A 25 -53.14 13.06 1.26
C ALA A 25 -53.81 11.79 0.71
N GLY A 26 -53.30 10.63 1.08
CA GLY A 26 -53.91 9.32 0.85
C GLY A 26 -54.23 8.65 2.19
N CYS A 27 -55.54 8.37 2.41
CA CYS A 27 -56.10 7.88 3.64
C CYS A 27 -55.62 6.52 4.11
N ALA A 28 -55.55 6.42 5.43
CA ALA A 28 -55.25 5.26 6.23
C ALA A 28 -56.32 4.17 6.21
N SER A 29 -55.91 2.94 6.45
CA SER A 29 -56.77 1.95 7.09
C SER A 29 -55.94 1.09 8.05
N THR A 30 -56.35 1.17 9.30
CA THR A 30 -55.82 0.48 10.46
C THR A 30 -56.15 -1.00 10.48
N LYS A 31 -55.23 -1.85 10.94
CA LYS A 31 -55.57 -2.95 11.85
C LYS A 31 -54.39 -3.31 12.76
N SER A 32 -54.66 -3.18 14.03
CA SER A 32 -53.84 -3.60 15.15
C SER A 32 -53.85 -5.12 15.35
N THR A 33 -52.72 -5.69 15.77
CA THR A 33 -52.75 -6.79 16.73
C THR A 33 -51.45 -6.78 17.56
N THR A 34 -51.67 -6.74 18.84
CA THR A 34 -50.72 -6.82 19.96
C THR A 34 -50.25 -8.25 20.18
N SER A 35 -48.95 -8.42 20.56
CA SER A 35 -48.56 -9.35 21.63
C SER A 35 -47.10 -9.12 22.06
N SER A 36 -46.96 -8.80 23.18
CA SER A 36 -46.19 -8.89 24.43
C SER A 36 -44.92 -9.74 24.46
N THR A 37 -43.88 -9.09 25.05
CA THR A 37 -42.93 -9.52 26.07
C THR A 37 -41.99 -10.70 25.77
N SER A 38 -40.68 -10.51 25.93
CA SER A 38 -40.01 -10.60 27.22
C SER A 38 -38.52 -10.29 27.12
N ALA A 39 -38.00 -9.53 28.07
CA ALA A 39 -36.61 -9.30 28.32
C ALA A 39 -36.01 -10.51 29.07
N SER A 40 -34.77 -10.88 28.72
CA SER A 40 -33.98 -11.70 29.62
C SER A 40 -32.56 -11.13 29.70
N SER A 41 -32.21 -10.68 30.87
CA SER A 41 -30.91 -10.34 31.37
C SER A 41 -30.03 -11.59 31.46
N ALA A 42 -28.81 -11.56 30.98
CA ALA A 42 -27.80 -12.57 31.28
C ALA A 42 -26.66 -11.96 32.08
N SER A 43 -26.48 -12.55 33.23
CA SER A 43 -25.50 -12.27 34.28
C SER A 43 -24.13 -12.81 33.90
N SER A 44 -23.11 -12.03 34.20
CA SER A 44 -21.69 -12.41 34.17
C SER A 44 -21.36 -13.41 35.28
N THR A 45 -20.79 -14.56 34.96
CA THR A 45 -20.11 -15.42 35.90
C THR A 45 -18.62 -15.48 35.60
N VAL A 46 -17.85 -15.00 36.57
CA VAL A 46 -16.38 -15.19 36.65
C VAL A 46 -16.14 -16.61 37.12
N SER A 47 -15.36 -17.39 36.41
CA SER A 47 -14.82 -18.67 36.85
C SER A 47 -13.31 -18.60 36.93
N THR A 48 -12.79 -18.70 38.12
CA THR A 48 -11.39 -18.94 38.45
C THR A 48 -11.02 -20.37 38.09
N VAL A 49 -9.95 -20.56 37.34
CA VAL A 49 -9.35 -21.90 37.13
C VAL A 49 -7.94 -21.90 37.71
N SER A 50 -7.72 -22.91 38.51
CA SER A 50 -6.47 -23.25 39.18
C SER A 50 -5.45 -23.85 38.23
N THR A 51 -4.18 -23.52 38.47
CA THR A 51 -2.96 -24.03 37.87
C THR A 51 -2.80 -25.55 37.97
N SER A 52 -2.44 -26.17 36.83
CA SER A 52 -1.65 -27.39 36.81
C SER A 52 -0.59 -27.26 35.71
N GLU A 53 0.66 -27.38 36.12
CA GLU A 53 1.83 -27.42 35.22
C GLU A 53 1.81 -28.70 34.41
N GLU A 54 1.97 -28.58 33.07
CA GLU A 54 2.51 -29.65 32.23
C GLU A 54 3.32 -29.04 31.08
N SER A 55 4.48 -29.62 30.90
CA SER A 55 5.57 -29.17 30.05
C SER A 55 5.31 -29.42 28.57
N GLY A 56 5.68 -28.44 27.74
CA GLY A 56 6.07 -28.67 26.33
C GLY A 56 4.99 -28.43 25.31
N ALA A 57 4.99 -27.23 24.74
CA ALA A 57 4.68 -26.96 23.34
C ALA A 57 5.08 -25.51 23.02
N ASP A 58 5.98 -25.37 22.09
CA ASP A 58 6.48 -24.11 21.55
C ASP A 58 5.52 -23.68 20.41
N GLU A 59 4.45 -22.97 20.75
CA GLU A 59 3.62 -22.24 19.79
C GLU A 59 2.79 -21.17 20.53
N THR A 60 3.24 -19.92 20.45
CA THR A 60 2.34 -18.78 20.70
C THR A 60 2.09 -18.07 19.39
N ASP A 61 0.99 -18.47 18.75
CA ASP A 61 0.41 -17.78 17.60
C ASP A 61 -0.21 -16.45 18.09
N SER A 62 0.32 -15.32 17.62
CA SER A 62 -0.29 -14.02 17.84
C SER A 62 -1.24 -13.73 16.67
N THR A 63 -2.47 -14.14 16.80
CA THR A 63 -3.54 -13.87 15.84
C THR A 63 -3.86 -12.38 15.78
N GLY A 64 -3.62 -11.75 14.62
CA GLY A 64 -4.19 -10.46 14.24
C GLY A 64 -5.71 -10.56 14.03
N GLY A 65 -6.40 -9.43 14.12
CA GLY A 65 -7.87 -9.37 14.01
C GLY A 65 -8.39 -9.84 12.65
N ALA A 66 -9.53 -10.54 12.66
CA ALA A 66 -10.13 -11.16 11.48
C ALA A 66 -10.53 -10.13 10.42
N MET A 67 -10.04 -10.33 9.19
CA MET A 67 -10.41 -9.56 8.01
C MET A 67 -11.41 -10.31 7.12
N ASN A 68 -12.33 -9.56 6.52
CA ASN A 68 -13.36 -10.07 5.61
C ASN A 68 -12.90 -10.03 4.14
N GLY A 69 -11.79 -10.63 3.80
CA GLY A 69 -11.30 -10.72 2.42
C GLY A 69 -10.56 -12.02 2.15
N THR A 70 -10.75 -12.61 1.00
CA THR A 70 -10.28 -13.98 0.68
C THR A 70 -8.76 -14.11 0.62
N ILE A 71 -8.02 -13.01 0.41
CA ILE A 71 -6.55 -13.03 0.22
C ILE A 71 -5.81 -12.59 1.49
N GLY A 72 -6.30 -11.59 2.21
CA GLY A 72 -5.81 -11.27 3.56
C GLY A 72 -5.78 -12.52 4.45
N SER A 73 -6.78 -13.39 4.35
CA SER A 73 -6.84 -14.66 5.08
C SER A 73 -5.75 -15.67 4.70
N VAL A 74 -5.25 -15.67 3.45
CA VAL A 74 -4.16 -16.56 3.03
C VAL A 74 -2.83 -16.06 3.60
N ILE A 75 -2.58 -14.75 3.51
CA ILE A 75 -1.38 -14.15 4.11
C ILE A 75 -1.40 -14.36 5.63
N GLU A 76 -2.52 -14.04 6.30
CA GLU A 76 -2.65 -14.21 7.75
C GLU A 76 -2.45 -15.67 8.20
N ALA A 77 -2.97 -16.64 7.47
CA ALA A 77 -2.76 -18.06 7.77
C ALA A 77 -1.28 -18.48 7.62
N ASN A 78 -0.51 -17.77 6.78
CA ASN A 78 0.91 -18.05 6.52
C ASN A 78 1.85 -17.13 7.33
N LEU A 79 1.32 -16.14 8.08
CA LEU A 79 2.09 -15.32 9.02
C LEU A 79 2.53 -16.17 10.21
N SER A 80 3.64 -16.86 10.10
CA SER A 80 4.20 -17.62 11.21
C SER A 80 5.49 -16.97 11.71
N PHE A 81 5.39 -16.22 12.81
CA PHE A 81 6.56 -15.78 13.57
C PHE A 81 6.76 -16.73 14.75
N LYS A 82 7.95 -17.33 14.85
CA LYS A 82 8.33 -18.20 15.97
C LYS A 82 9.13 -17.40 16.99
N ASN A 83 9.18 -17.86 18.24
CA ASN A 83 9.98 -17.20 19.29
C ASN A 83 11.44 -17.00 18.85
N LYS A 84 12.01 -17.92 18.08
CA LYS A 84 13.36 -17.83 17.55
C LYS A 84 13.57 -16.70 16.53
N ASP A 85 12.50 -16.15 15.94
CA ASP A 85 12.58 -15.01 15.02
C ASP A 85 12.84 -13.69 15.74
N PHE A 86 12.55 -13.64 17.03
CA PHE A 86 12.77 -12.45 17.86
C PHE A 86 14.12 -12.51 18.56
N TYR A 87 14.57 -11.35 19.06
CA TYR A 87 15.83 -11.26 19.78
C TYR A 87 15.78 -12.09 21.07
N ILE A 88 16.81 -12.91 21.24
CA ILE A 88 17.02 -13.68 22.47
C ILE A 88 18.37 -13.25 23.06
N ASP A 89 18.39 -12.96 24.36
CA ASP A 89 19.65 -12.68 25.06
C ASP A 89 20.58 -13.90 24.97
N TYR A 90 21.76 -13.68 24.37
CA TYR A 90 22.76 -14.71 24.13
C TYR A 90 23.88 -14.71 25.18
N SER A 91 23.76 -13.96 26.25
CA SER A 91 24.78 -13.84 27.32
C SER A 91 24.99 -15.13 28.12
N THR A 92 24.24 -16.19 27.81
CA THR A 92 24.28 -17.48 28.49
C THR A 92 25.31 -18.45 27.90
N GLU A 93 25.63 -19.50 28.65
CA GLU A 93 26.61 -20.55 28.26
C GLU A 93 26.25 -21.20 26.93
N GLY A 94 27.26 -21.51 26.12
CA GLY A 94 27.14 -22.26 24.85
C GLY A 94 27.30 -21.41 23.58
N THR A 95 27.70 -20.14 23.69
CA THR A 95 28.01 -19.33 22.50
C THR A 95 29.45 -19.54 22.04
N VAL A 96 29.64 -19.64 20.72
CA VAL A 96 30.98 -19.66 20.10
C VAL A 96 31.34 -18.25 19.66
N LYS A 97 32.47 -17.71 20.18
CA LYS A 97 32.96 -16.37 19.81
C LYS A 97 33.96 -16.46 18.70
N ILE A 98 33.80 -15.67 17.64
CA ILE A 98 34.65 -15.61 16.46
C ILE A 98 35.16 -14.18 16.31
N ASP A 99 36.50 -14.02 16.53
CA ASP A 99 37.20 -12.78 16.16
C ASP A 99 37.51 -12.82 14.67
N LEU A 100 36.76 -12.08 13.88
CA LEU A 100 36.90 -12.01 12.42
C LEU A 100 38.26 -11.41 11.97
N SER A 101 38.95 -10.66 12.84
CA SER A 101 40.26 -10.11 12.55
C SER A 101 41.37 -11.15 12.60
N ALA A 102 41.15 -12.27 13.30
CA ALA A 102 42.05 -13.39 13.42
C ALA A 102 41.30 -14.70 13.63
N PRO A 103 40.46 -15.13 12.66
CA PRO A 103 39.56 -16.24 12.84
C PRO A 103 40.31 -17.54 13.12
N LYS A 104 39.77 -18.36 14.01
CA LYS A 104 40.34 -19.65 14.43
C LYS A 104 39.25 -20.71 14.41
N GLU A 105 39.68 -21.94 14.19
CA GLU A 105 38.83 -23.11 14.34
C GLU A 105 38.32 -23.22 15.79
N ALA A 106 37.04 -23.60 15.91
CA ALA A 106 36.37 -23.87 17.17
C ALA A 106 35.28 -24.95 16.92
N ASP A 107 34.54 -25.32 17.97
CA ASP A 107 33.45 -26.27 17.83
C ASP A 107 32.43 -25.71 16.82
N GLY A 108 32.08 -26.49 15.81
CA GLY A 108 31.22 -26.08 14.71
C GLY A 108 31.79 -25.00 13.77
N VAL A 109 33.07 -24.63 13.89
CA VAL A 109 33.72 -23.59 13.07
C VAL A 109 34.96 -24.10 12.38
N LYS A 110 35.02 -24.03 11.07
CA LYS A 110 36.21 -24.31 10.24
C LYS A 110 36.72 -23.00 9.64
N VAL A 111 38.04 -22.88 9.54
CA VAL A 111 38.69 -21.71 8.94
C VAL A 111 39.64 -22.15 7.83
N SER A 112 39.48 -21.57 6.64
CA SER A 112 40.36 -21.81 5.49
C SER A 112 40.72 -20.49 4.82
N GLY A 113 41.92 -20.01 5.02
CA GLY A 113 42.33 -18.67 4.57
C GLY A 113 41.46 -17.60 5.23
N SER A 114 40.76 -16.80 4.44
CA SER A 114 39.77 -15.79 4.91
C SER A 114 38.32 -16.29 4.90
N THR A 115 38.11 -17.59 4.72
CA THR A 115 36.75 -18.16 4.79
C THR A 115 36.50 -18.77 6.16
N VAL A 116 35.43 -18.36 6.82
CA VAL A 116 34.92 -18.91 8.07
C VAL A 116 33.66 -19.71 7.75
N THR A 117 33.69 -21.03 8.03
CA THR A 117 32.53 -21.89 7.78
C THR A 117 31.95 -22.39 9.11
N ILE A 118 30.67 -22.11 9.35
CA ILE A 118 29.90 -22.62 10.47
C ILE A 118 29.18 -23.89 10.00
N THR A 119 29.41 -25.00 10.73
CA THR A 119 29.00 -26.35 10.27
C THR A 119 28.01 -27.06 11.21
N GLU A 120 27.58 -26.43 12.28
CA GLU A 120 26.67 -27.01 13.29
C GLU A 120 25.67 -25.97 13.78
N ALA A 121 24.53 -26.45 14.28
CA ALA A 121 23.54 -25.61 14.97
C ALA A 121 24.17 -24.87 16.15
N GLY A 122 23.71 -23.67 16.44
CA GLY A 122 24.19 -22.92 17.60
C GLY A 122 24.16 -21.40 17.44
N THR A 123 24.72 -20.74 18.46
CA THR A 123 24.86 -19.28 18.49
C THR A 123 26.33 -18.87 18.35
N TYR A 124 26.63 -18.11 17.33
CA TYR A 124 27.97 -17.65 16.97
C TYR A 124 28.04 -16.14 17.04
N VAL A 125 28.89 -15.63 17.93
CA VAL A 125 29.12 -14.19 18.11
C VAL A 125 30.31 -13.75 17.28
N LEU A 126 30.00 -12.96 16.24
CA LEU A 126 31.02 -12.45 15.31
C LEU A 126 31.39 -11.02 15.69
N SER A 127 32.69 -10.75 15.84
CA SER A 127 33.21 -9.41 16.12
C SER A 127 34.51 -9.14 15.34
N GLY A 128 34.88 -7.87 15.18
CA GLY A 128 36.10 -7.49 14.46
C GLY A 128 35.91 -7.45 12.95
N THR A 129 37.01 -7.49 12.18
CA THR A 129 36.97 -7.20 10.73
C THR A 129 37.51 -8.37 9.91
N LEU A 130 36.70 -8.87 8.97
CA LEU A 130 37.12 -9.84 7.95
C LEU A 130 37.22 -9.11 6.60
N THR A 131 38.44 -8.92 6.13
CA THR A 131 38.72 -8.24 4.87
C THR A 131 39.02 -9.24 3.76
N GLY A 132 38.29 -9.14 2.64
CA GLY A 132 38.44 -10.05 1.49
C GLY A 132 38.05 -11.48 1.83
N GLY A 133 37.14 -11.68 2.77
CA GLY A 133 36.73 -12.99 3.28
C GLY A 133 35.21 -13.21 3.24
N GLN A 134 34.81 -14.43 3.58
CA GLN A 134 33.43 -14.87 3.55
C GLN A 134 33.09 -15.63 4.84
N VAL A 135 31.86 -15.42 5.33
CA VAL A 135 31.25 -16.26 6.37
C VAL A 135 30.22 -17.16 5.68
N ILE A 136 30.43 -18.48 5.76
CA ILE A 136 29.53 -19.49 5.19
C ILE A 136 28.87 -20.23 6.33
N ILE A 137 27.57 -20.43 6.23
CA ILE A 137 26.80 -21.35 7.04
C ILE A 137 26.51 -22.59 6.20
N ASP A 138 27.04 -23.75 6.59
CA ASP A 138 26.89 -25.05 5.93
C ASP A 138 26.62 -26.10 7.02
N ALA A 139 25.50 -25.93 7.71
CA ALA A 139 25.02 -26.79 8.81
C ALA A 139 24.07 -27.88 8.29
N GLY A 140 23.41 -28.61 9.16
CA GLY A 140 22.41 -29.61 8.75
C GLY A 140 21.10 -28.97 8.32
N ASP A 141 20.32 -29.73 7.51
CA ASP A 141 19.04 -29.26 6.96
C ASP A 141 17.96 -28.97 8.03
N GLU A 142 18.15 -29.47 9.26
CA GLU A 142 17.25 -29.23 10.41
C GLU A 142 17.89 -28.31 11.46
N ASP A 143 19.05 -27.70 11.13
CA ASP A 143 19.82 -26.90 12.06
C ASP A 143 19.45 -25.41 12.01
N ASP A 144 19.21 -24.82 13.19
CA ASP A 144 19.14 -23.37 13.35
C ASP A 144 20.51 -22.78 13.68
N VAL A 145 20.92 -21.78 12.93
CA VAL A 145 22.18 -21.05 13.17
C VAL A 145 21.87 -19.58 13.46
N ARG A 146 22.30 -19.12 14.65
CA ARG A 146 22.22 -17.71 15.03
C ARG A 146 23.55 -17.03 14.89
N LEU A 147 23.62 -16.00 14.05
CA LEU A 147 24.75 -15.09 13.93
C LEU A 147 24.48 -13.83 14.74
N VAL A 148 25.21 -13.62 15.80
CA VAL A 148 25.17 -12.38 16.58
C VAL A 148 26.27 -11.46 16.06
N LEU A 149 25.89 -10.33 15.46
CA LEU A 149 26.84 -9.37 14.89
C LEU A 149 27.20 -8.30 15.92
N GLU A 150 28.32 -8.50 16.64
CA GLU A 150 28.79 -7.60 17.70
C GLU A 150 29.92 -6.70 17.18
N ASN A 151 29.55 -5.61 16.49
CA ASN A 151 30.48 -4.71 15.78
C ASN A 151 31.36 -5.46 14.75
N ALA A 152 30.74 -6.32 13.97
CA ALA A 152 31.36 -7.09 12.93
C ALA A 152 31.44 -6.31 11.61
N SER A 153 32.58 -6.35 10.93
CA SER A 153 32.74 -5.80 9.58
C SER A 153 33.22 -6.90 8.64
N ILE A 154 32.41 -7.23 7.63
CA ILE A 154 32.70 -8.30 6.67
C ILE A 154 32.73 -7.69 5.27
N THR A 155 33.87 -7.79 4.59
CA THR A 155 34.03 -7.31 3.21
C THR A 155 34.52 -8.44 2.33
N CYS A 156 33.80 -8.73 1.23
CA CYS A 156 34.21 -9.71 0.23
C CYS A 156 34.34 -9.05 -1.15
N THR A 157 35.33 -9.51 -1.94
CA THR A 157 35.62 -8.95 -3.26
C THR A 157 35.31 -9.91 -4.41
N THR A 158 34.79 -11.10 -4.11
CA THR A 158 34.66 -12.17 -5.10
C THR A 158 33.28 -12.86 -5.07
N THR A 159 32.50 -12.68 -3.99
CA THR A 159 31.23 -13.38 -3.79
C THR A 159 30.46 -12.74 -2.62
N ALA A 160 29.29 -13.28 -2.26
CA ALA A 160 28.53 -12.86 -1.09
C ALA A 160 29.38 -12.91 0.19
N PRO A 161 29.54 -11.80 0.92
CA PRO A 161 30.25 -11.77 2.21
C PRO A 161 29.67 -12.71 3.25
N VAL A 162 28.35 -12.86 3.29
CA VAL A 162 27.63 -13.80 4.17
C VAL A 162 26.77 -14.72 3.30
N TYR A 163 27.04 -16.02 3.41
CA TYR A 163 26.34 -17.04 2.63
C TYR A 163 25.79 -18.16 3.51
N ALA A 164 24.50 -18.22 3.68
CA ALA A 164 23.81 -19.37 4.27
C ALA A 164 23.53 -20.40 3.17
N LYS A 165 24.46 -21.34 3.03
CA LYS A 165 24.42 -22.38 2.01
C LYS A 165 23.48 -23.51 2.39
N ASN A 166 23.44 -23.88 3.67
CA ASN A 166 22.60 -24.93 4.21
C ASN A 166 22.31 -24.72 5.71
N ALA A 167 21.04 -24.73 6.07
CA ALA A 167 20.47 -24.72 7.42
C ALA A 167 18.94 -24.85 7.31
N ASP A 168 18.21 -25.19 8.39
CA ASP A 168 16.76 -24.96 8.45
C ASP A 168 16.47 -23.46 8.43
N LYS A 169 17.25 -22.73 9.27
CA LYS A 169 17.07 -21.29 9.42
C LYS A 169 18.35 -20.59 9.85
N VAL A 170 18.60 -19.41 9.29
CA VAL A 170 19.62 -18.48 9.79
C VAL A 170 18.95 -17.28 10.45
N ILE A 171 19.48 -16.90 11.63
CA ILE A 171 18.99 -15.76 12.38
C ILE A 171 20.14 -14.78 12.61
N ILE A 172 20.04 -13.58 12.07
CA ILE A 172 20.98 -12.49 12.32
C ILE A 172 20.44 -11.65 13.48
N SER A 173 21.18 -11.63 14.59
CA SER A 173 20.81 -10.87 15.79
C SER A 173 21.74 -9.68 15.96
N LEU A 174 21.15 -8.51 16.17
CA LEU A 174 21.82 -7.21 16.29
C LEU A 174 21.70 -6.73 17.75
N PRO A 175 22.75 -6.92 18.57
CA PRO A 175 22.73 -6.48 19.96
C PRO A 175 22.58 -4.97 20.09
N GLU A 176 21.99 -4.53 21.18
CA GLU A 176 21.87 -3.11 21.49
C GLU A 176 23.23 -2.40 21.51
N ASN A 177 23.28 -1.18 20.98
CA ASN A 177 24.49 -0.35 20.88
C ASN A 177 25.63 -0.98 20.04
N THR A 178 25.31 -1.89 19.13
CA THR A 178 26.27 -2.41 18.14
C THR A 178 25.97 -1.88 16.76
N GLU A 179 27.03 -1.75 15.95
CA GLU A 179 26.95 -1.38 14.54
C GLU A 179 27.82 -2.34 13.74
N SER A 180 27.21 -3.09 12.84
CA SER A 180 27.88 -4.06 11.97
C SER A 180 27.72 -3.70 10.51
N THR A 181 28.70 -4.09 9.69
CA THR A 181 28.70 -3.76 8.26
C THR A 181 29.02 -5.00 7.43
N VAL A 182 28.24 -5.22 6.39
CA VAL A 182 28.48 -6.24 5.37
C VAL A 182 28.60 -5.53 4.03
N THR A 183 29.73 -5.76 3.33
CA THR A 183 29.99 -5.07 2.06
C THR A 183 30.50 -6.06 1.04
N ASP A 184 29.84 -6.16 -0.10
CA ASP A 184 30.46 -6.71 -1.29
C ASP A 184 31.16 -5.60 -2.10
N THR A 185 32.18 -5.95 -2.82
CA THR A 185 32.90 -5.01 -3.70
C THR A 185 33.05 -5.58 -5.12
N VAL A 186 32.23 -6.57 -5.46
CA VAL A 186 32.30 -7.24 -6.76
C VAL A 186 31.84 -6.27 -7.83
N THR A 187 32.76 -5.88 -8.67
CA THR A 187 32.46 -5.12 -9.89
C THR A 187 32.49 -6.08 -11.08
N GLY A 188 31.41 -6.80 -11.30
CA GLY A 188 31.26 -7.69 -12.45
C GLY A 188 30.82 -9.10 -12.06
N THR A 189 29.99 -9.68 -12.87
CA THR A 189 29.53 -11.06 -12.78
C THR A 189 30.68 -12.00 -13.15
N ASP A 190 31.34 -12.58 -12.18
CA ASP A 190 32.36 -13.65 -12.42
C ASP A 190 31.74 -14.97 -12.89
N GLY A 191 30.49 -14.93 -13.41
CA GLY A 191 29.79 -16.08 -13.97
C GLY A 191 29.29 -17.08 -12.92
N ASN A 192 29.26 -16.71 -11.65
CA ASN A 192 28.65 -17.52 -10.60
C ASN A 192 27.28 -16.91 -10.26
N ASP A 193 26.29 -17.19 -11.12
CA ASP A 193 24.94 -16.66 -11.06
C ASP A 193 24.13 -17.14 -9.82
N GLU A 194 24.76 -17.88 -8.89
CA GLU A 194 24.06 -18.42 -7.72
C GLU A 194 23.99 -17.48 -6.51
N LEU A 195 24.93 -16.52 -6.36
CA LEU A 195 25.02 -15.67 -5.18
C LEU A 195 24.72 -14.21 -5.55
N THR A 196 23.46 -13.85 -5.47
CA THR A 196 22.92 -12.58 -5.98
C THR A 196 22.81 -11.49 -4.92
N ALA A 197 23.37 -11.64 -3.71
CA ALA A 197 23.23 -10.66 -2.64
C ALA A 197 24.47 -10.56 -1.75
N ALA A 198 24.63 -9.43 -1.07
CA ALA A 198 25.66 -9.27 -0.03
C ALA A 198 25.42 -10.21 1.17
N ILE A 199 24.16 -10.42 1.54
CA ILE A 199 23.74 -11.47 2.48
C ILE A 199 22.78 -12.39 1.72
N PHE A 200 23.24 -13.61 1.43
CA PHE A 200 22.46 -14.57 0.65
C PHE A 200 22.17 -15.84 1.46
N ALA A 201 20.90 -16.23 1.54
CA ALA A 201 20.46 -17.43 2.23
C ALA A 201 19.62 -18.34 1.32
N LYS A 202 19.96 -19.67 1.32
CA LYS A 202 19.16 -20.71 0.65
C LYS A 202 18.09 -21.33 1.57
N CYS A 203 17.79 -20.67 2.67
CA CYS A 203 16.84 -21.12 3.70
C CYS A 203 16.16 -19.90 4.31
N ASP A 204 15.23 -20.13 5.22
CA ASP A 204 14.61 -19.05 6.01
C ASP A 204 15.67 -18.13 6.66
N LEU A 205 15.52 -16.83 6.50
CA LEU A 205 16.39 -15.83 7.11
C LEU A 205 15.57 -14.87 7.98
N SER A 206 16.02 -14.66 9.23
CA SER A 206 15.43 -13.65 10.11
C SER A 206 16.49 -12.65 10.56
N VAL A 207 16.10 -11.36 10.67
CA VAL A 207 16.93 -10.30 11.27
C VAL A 207 16.16 -9.70 12.45
N ASN A 208 16.84 -9.58 13.61
CA ASN A 208 16.23 -9.06 14.84
C ASN A 208 17.23 -8.31 15.72
N GLY A 209 16.73 -7.74 16.81
CA GLY A 209 17.51 -6.99 17.79
C GLY A 209 17.21 -5.50 17.76
N THR A 210 18.15 -4.68 18.29
CA THR A 210 18.01 -3.22 18.33
C THR A 210 19.29 -2.50 17.87
N GLY A 211 20.34 -3.26 17.50
CA GLY A 211 21.55 -2.73 16.90
C GLY A 211 21.37 -2.37 15.43
N THR A 212 22.45 -1.91 14.80
CA THR A 212 22.47 -1.45 13.42
C THR A 212 23.22 -2.43 12.51
N LEU A 213 22.67 -2.71 11.35
CA LEU A 213 23.29 -3.44 10.26
C LEU A 213 23.32 -2.56 9.00
N ASN A 214 24.53 -2.24 8.54
CA ASN A 214 24.75 -1.57 7.27
C ASN A 214 25.08 -2.62 6.20
N VAL A 215 24.34 -2.66 5.11
CA VAL A 215 24.56 -3.56 3.97
C VAL A 215 24.86 -2.71 2.74
N ASN A 216 26.07 -2.87 2.20
CA ASN A 216 26.50 -2.19 0.98
C ASN A 216 26.69 -3.24 -0.12
N ALA A 217 25.68 -3.48 -0.89
CA ALA A 217 25.66 -4.44 -1.98
C ALA A 217 25.96 -3.73 -3.31
N ASN A 218 27.25 -3.70 -3.68
CA ASN A 218 27.68 -2.94 -4.85
C ASN A 218 27.56 -3.74 -6.16
N ALA A 219 27.19 -5.01 -6.08
CA ALA A 219 27.09 -5.89 -7.24
C ALA A 219 25.64 -6.26 -7.60
N ASN A 220 24.84 -6.58 -6.60
CA ASN A 220 23.47 -7.09 -6.77
C ASN A 220 22.59 -6.67 -5.58
N ASP A 221 21.74 -7.60 -5.08
CA ASP A 221 20.79 -7.38 -4.01
C ASP A 221 21.46 -7.12 -2.65
N GLY A 222 20.75 -6.45 -1.77
CA GLY A 222 21.19 -6.24 -0.40
C GLY A 222 21.14 -7.52 0.42
N ILE A 223 19.93 -8.01 0.68
CA ILE A 223 19.67 -9.23 1.46
C ILE A 223 18.68 -10.10 0.70
N THR A 224 19.07 -11.34 0.38
CA THR A 224 18.21 -12.30 -0.32
C THR A 224 18.05 -13.58 0.49
N SER A 225 16.80 -14.04 0.65
CA SER A 225 16.45 -15.40 1.08
C SER A 225 15.72 -16.12 -0.06
N GLU A 226 16.12 -17.36 -0.36
CA GLU A 226 15.38 -18.21 -1.32
C GLU A 226 14.04 -18.70 -0.78
N ASP A 227 13.84 -18.60 0.54
CA ASP A 227 12.58 -18.87 1.24
C ASP A 227 12.02 -17.57 1.83
N LYS A 228 11.72 -17.53 3.13
CA LYS A 228 11.15 -16.36 3.80
C LYS A 228 12.23 -15.46 4.40
N LEU A 229 12.15 -14.16 4.11
CA LEU A 229 12.93 -13.13 4.79
C LEU A 229 12.06 -12.44 5.83
N LYS A 230 12.46 -12.49 7.10
CA LYS A 230 11.73 -11.89 8.22
C LYS A 230 12.55 -10.82 8.91
N ILE A 231 11.96 -9.64 9.10
CA ILE A 231 12.54 -8.54 9.88
C ILE A 231 11.63 -8.32 11.11
N THR A 232 12.17 -8.56 12.29
CA THR A 232 11.44 -8.41 13.56
C THR A 232 12.07 -7.39 14.51
N GLY A 233 13.05 -6.64 14.03
CA GLY A 233 13.72 -5.57 14.76
C GLY A 233 15.06 -5.20 14.15
N GLY A 234 15.73 -4.24 14.77
CA GLY A 234 17.02 -3.69 14.32
C GLY A 234 16.85 -2.43 13.46
N VAL A 235 17.98 -1.81 13.18
CA VAL A 235 18.12 -0.73 12.20
C VAL A 235 18.90 -1.27 11.03
N LEU A 236 18.27 -1.38 9.87
CA LEU A 236 18.86 -1.86 8.64
C LEU A 236 19.05 -0.69 7.68
N ASN A 237 20.29 -0.42 7.28
CA ASN A 237 20.63 0.55 6.24
C ASN A 237 21.17 -0.22 5.04
N ILE A 238 20.43 -0.26 3.95
CA ILE A 238 20.71 -1.08 2.78
C ILE A 238 20.93 -0.17 1.58
N THR A 239 22.05 -0.34 0.92
CA THR A 239 22.30 0.25 -0.41
C THR A 239 22.64 -0.89 -1.35
N SER A 240 21.91 -1.01 -2.45
CA SER A 240 22.05 -2.10 -3.40
C SER A 240 22.15 -1.61 -4.85
N ALA A 241 22.91 -2.37 -5.64
CA ALA A 241 23.03 -2.15 -7.08
C ALA A 241 21.85 -2.77 -7.87
N ASP A 242 21.07 -3.64 -7.23
CA ASP A 242 19.82 -4.21 -7.70
C ASP A 242 18.80 -4.12 -6.57
N ASP A 243 18.09 -5.20 -6.23
CA ASP A 243 17.00 -5.18 -5.25
C ASP A 243 17.53 -5.00 -3.80
N GLY A 244 16.74 -4.33 -2.95
CA GLY A 244 17.12 -4.09 -1.55
C GLY A 244 16.95 -5.32 -0.66
N LEU A 245 15.72 -5.78 -0.49
CA LEU A 245 15.33 -6.97 0.25
C LEU A 245 14.57 -7.93 -0.65
N VAL A 246 15.04 -9.16 -0.75
CA VAL A 246 14.36 -10.22 -1.52
C VAL A 246 14.05 -11.41 -0.62
N GLY A 247 12.79 -11.80 -0.57
CA GLY A 247 12.34 -13.06 0.02
C GLY A 247 11.54 -13.81 -1.03
N LYS A 248 12.10 -14.88 -1.62
CA LYS A 248 11.43 -15.51 -2.77
C LYS A 248 10.06 -16.07 -2.40
N ASP A 249 9.92 -16.67 -1.21
CA ASP A 249 8.64 -17.12 -0.69
C ASP A 249 7.82 -15.97 -0.08
N ALA A 250 8.49 -15.10 0.69
CA ALA A 250 7.86 -13.90 1.26
C ALA A 250 8.87 -12.95 1.91
N VAL A 251 8.54 -11.67 1.97
CA VAL A 251 9.19 -10.70 2.87
C VAL A 251 8.19 -10.28 3.95
N LEU A 252 8.57 -10.48 5.22
CA LEU A 252 7.72 -10.17 6.37
C LEU A 252 8.43 -9.17 7.30
N ILE A 253 7.88 -7.98 7.42
CA ILE A 253 8.39 -6.95 8.34
C ILE A 253 7.39 -6.77 9.48
N LYS A 254 7.81 -7.17 10.69
CA LYS A 254 6.98 -7.07 11.89
C LYS A 254 7.32 -5.86 12.74
N ASP A 255 8.60 -5.48 12.77
CA ASP A 255 9.12 -4.35 13.54
C ASP A 255 10.53 -3.99 13.03
N GLY A 256 11.10 -2.89 13.52
CA GLY A 256 12.42 -2.38 13.17
C GLY A 256 12.36 -1.11 12.33
N THR A 257 13.54 -0.63 11.96
CA THR A 257 13.70 0.52 11.06
C THR A 257 14.50 0.07 9.84
N VAL A 258 13.90 0.14 8.68
CA VAL A 258 14.49 -0.31 7.42
C VAL A 258 14.64 0.89 6.49
N HIS A 259 15.86 1.19 6.09
CA HIS A 259 16.19 2.20 5.09
C HIS A 259 16.82 1.50 3.88
N ILE A 260 16.19 1.66 2.72
CA ILE A 260 16.64 1.05 1.46
C ILE A 260 16.89 2.15 0.43
N THR A 261 18.05 2.06 -0.23
CA THR A 261 18.36 2.76 -1.47
C THR A 261 18.78 1.71 -2.48
N ALA A 262 17.92 1.44 -3.47
CA ALA A 262 18.09 0.37 -4.45
C ALA A 262 18.07 0.91 -5.88
N SER A 263 18.92 0.36 -6.76
CA SER A 263 18.84 0.64 -8.21
C SER A 263 17.85 -0.32 -8.92
N GLY A 264 17.48 -1.42 -8.26
CA GLY A 264 16.33 -2.26 -8.60
C GLY A 264 15.12 -1.90 -7.76
N ASN A 265 14.38 -2.93 -7.32
CA ASN A 265 13.25 -2.77 -6.43
C ASN A 265 13.70 -2.58 -4.97
N GLY A 266 12.89 -1.89 -4.18
CA GLY A 266 13.17 -1.75 -2.76
C GLY A 266 12.98 -3.07 -2.01
N ILE A 267 11.78 -3.64 -2.10
CA ILE A 267 11.41 -4.94 -1.51
C ILE A 267 10.75 -5.79 -2.58
N LYS A 268 11.15 -7.08 -2.68
CA LYS A 268 10.66 -7.98 -3.72
C LYS A 268 10.36 -9.39 -3.21
N SER A 269 9.26 -9.96 -3.70
CA SER A 269 8.94 -11.37 -3.52
C SER A 269 8.52 -11.99 -4.85
N THR A 270 9.05 -13.20 -5.19
CA THR A 270 9.13 -13.64 -6.60
C THR A 270 8.46 -14.98 -6.90
N LYS A 271 7.94 -15.69 -5.90
CA LYS A 271 7.26 -16.97 -6.13
C LYS A 271 5.79 -16.74 -6.50
N SER A 272 5.29 -17.50 -7.46
CA SER A 272 3.90 -17.38 -7.96
C SER A 272 2.93 -18.40 -7.36
N GLU A 273 3.38 -19.27 -6.44
CA GLU A 273 2.49 -20.18 -5.72
C GLU A 273 1.57 -19.39 -4.78
N ALA A 274 0.32 -19.80 -4.68
CA ALA A 274 -0.74 -19.06 -3.99
C ALA A 274 -0.49 -18.75 -2.49
N ASP A 275 0.41 -19.49 -1.84
CA ASP A 275 0.81 -19.29 -0.44
C ASP A 275 2.21 -18.67 -0.30
N LYS A 276 2.78 -18.21 -1.41
CA LYS A 276 4.11 -17.61 -1.51
C LYS A 276 4.05 -16.27 -2.28
N GLY A 277 5.22 -15.69 -2.51
CA GLY A 277 5.37 -14.51 -3.36
C GLY A 277 4.74 -13.23 -2.79
N TYR A 278 4.55 -13.15 -1.49
CA TYR A 278 3.86 -12.03 -0.85
C TYR A 278 4.79 -11.16 0.00
N VAL A 279 4.36 -9.91 0.20
CA VAL A 279 4.99 -8.97 1.14
C VAL A 279 4.01 -8.61 2.24
N TYR A 280 4.46 -8.71 3.49
CA TYR A 280 3.70 -8.31 4.68
C TYR A 280 4.45 -7.25 5.48
N ILE A 281 3.77 -6.14 5.79
CA ILE A 281 4.25 -5.12 6.71
C ILE A 281 3.25 -4.96 7.85
N GLY A 282 3.64 -5.42 9.04
CA GLY A 282 2.81 -5.41 10.25
C GLY A 282 3.32 -4.48 11.34
N GLY A 283 4.29 -3.61 11.04
CA GLY A 283 4.86 -2.66 11.98
C GLY A 283 6.21 -2.11 11.56
N GLY A 284 6.85 -1.35 12.44
CA GLY A 284 8.13 -0.70 12.19
C GLY A 284 8.05 0.54 11.29
N THR A 285 9.20 0.99 10.83
CA THR A 285 9.36 2.11 9.88
C THR A 285 10.14 1.63 8.67
N VAL A 286 9.57 1.73 7.49
CA VAL A 286 10.16 1.30 6.22
C VAL A 286 10.28 2.51 5.30
N ASN A 287 11.51 2.86 4.93
CA ASN A 287 11.81 3.98 4.04
C ASN A 287 12.54 3.43 2.82
N ILE A 288 11.97 3.60 1.65
CA ILE A 288 12.45 3.07 0.38
C ILE A 288 12.67 4.21 -0.60
N THR A 289 13.84 4.19 -1.23
CA THR A 289 14.12 4.92 -2.47
C THR A 289 14.61 3.90 -3.49
N ALA A 290 13.83 3.65 -4.52
CA ALA A 290 14.10 2.66 -5.56
C ALA A 290 14.11 3.31 -6.94
N GLU A 291 14.99 2.85 -7.84
CA GLU A 291 14.95 3.28 -9.23
C GLU A 291 13.86 2.53 -10.03
N GLN A 292 13.44 1.36 -9.54
CA GLN A 292 12.30 0.59 -10.02
C GLN A 292 11.15 0.66 -9.01
N ASP A 293 10.40 -0.45 -8.81
CA ASP A 293 9.28 -0.47 -7.87
C ASP A 293 9.76 -0.33 -6.41
N GLY A 294 8.99 0.38 -5.62
CA GLY A 294 9.27 0.46 -4.20
C GLY A 294 9.07 -0.89 -3.51
N ILE A 295 7.91 -1.49 -3.70
CA ILE A 295 7.56 -2.83 -3.23
C ILE A 295 6.92 -3.60 -4.38
N GLN A 296 7.44 -4.79 -4.70
CA GLN A 296 6.91 -5.69 -5.71
C GLN A 296 6.62 -7.08 -5.11
N ALA A 297 5.41 -7.55 -5.25
CA ALA A 297 4.99 -8.91 -4.85
C ALA A 297 4.39 -9.66 -6.03
N GLU A 298 4.91 -10.86 -6.31
CA GLU A 298 4.40 -11.75 -7.35
C GLU A 298 2.99 -12.27 -7.05
N THR A 299 2.53 -12.16 -5.81
CA THR A 299 1.15 -12.49 -5.45
C THR A 299 0.47 -11.32 -4.74
N SER A 300 0.78 -11.05 -3.49
CA SER A 300 0.01 -10.11 -2.70
C SER A 300 0.86 -9.22 -1.80
N VAL A 301 0.37 -8.01 -1.52
CA VAL A 301 0.90 -7.12 -0.50
C VAL A 301 -0.15 -6.91 0.58
N LEU A 302 0.24 -7.05 1.85
CA LEU A 302 -0.59 -6.72 3.00
C LEU A 302 0.15 -5.74 3.91
N ILE A 303 -0.43 -4.55 4.09
CA ILE A 303 0.06 -3.56 5.07
C ILE A 303 -1.00 -3.43 6.17
N SER A 304 -0.67 -3.89 7.39
CA SER A 304 -1.59 -3.85 8.51
C SER A 304 -1.24 -2.84 9.59
N ALA A 305 0.01 -2.39 9.63
CA ALA A 305 0.49 -1.37 10.56
C ALA A 305 1.87 -0.86 10.13
N GLY A 306 2.44 0.10 10.88
CA GLY A 306 3.76 0.68 10.65
C GLY A 306 3.71 1.98 9.86
N GLU A 307 4.89 2.50 9.56
CA GLU A 307 5.09 3.68 8.72
C GLU A 307 5.87 3.26 7.48
N VAL A 308 5.27 3.42 6.30
CA VAL A 308 5.85 3.02 5.00
C VAL A 308 5.97 4.25 4.12
N ASN A 309 7.19 4.62 3.79
CA ASN A 309 7.51 5.75 2.94
C ASN A 309 8.27 5.24 1.71
N VAL A 310 7.73 5.48 0.53
CA VAL A 310 8.27 4.97 -0.74
C VAL A 310 8.49 6.12 -1.71
N THR A 311 9.67 6.13 -2.33
CA THR A 311 9.93 6.90 -3.55
C THR A 311 10.40 5.93 -4.62
N ALA A 312 9.66 5.80 -5.72
CA ALA A 312 9.92 4.88 -6.82
C ALA A 312 10.11 5.63 -8.15
N GLY A 313 11.09 5.22 -8.94
CA GLY A 313 11.38 5.83 -10.25
C GLY A 313 11.73 7.32 -10.20
N GLY A 314 12.16 7.83 -9.01
CA GLY A 314 12.44 9.25 -8.79
C GLY A 314 11.22 10.12 -8.47
N GLY A 315 10.05 9.51 -8.23
CA GLY A 315 8.80 10.19 -7.86
C GLY A 315 8.01 10.74 -9.03
N ALA A 316 6.86 11.34 -8.74
CA ALA A 316 5.95 11.98 -9.68
C ALA A 316 6.59 13.25 -10.27
N ASN A 317 7.50 13.14 -11.18
CA ASN A 317 8.39 14.21 -11.69
C ASN A 317 7.69 15.42 -12.34
N GLY A 318 6.40 15.67 -12.11
CA GLY A 318 5.60 16.73 -12.69
C GLY A 318 5.43 16.62 -14.22
N GLU A 319 5.96 15.61 -14.84
CA GLU A 319 5.63 15.19 -16.20
C GLU A 319 4.47 14.19 -16.12
N GLN A 320 3.29 14.73 -15.80
CA GLN A 320 2.06 13.95 -15.87
C GLN A 320 1.91 13.41 -17.28
N LYS A 321 1.69 12.12 -17.42
CA LYS A 321 1.22 11.53 -18.68
C LYS A 321 -0.17 12.12 -18.92
N THR A 322 -0.23 13.28 -19.59
CA THR A 322 -1.52 13.83 -20.00
C THR A 322 -2.18 12.79 -20.87
N GLY A 323 -3.25 12.21 -20.38
CA GLY A 323 -4.11 11.31 -21.13
C GLY A 323 -4.56 12.01 -22.41
N ASN A 324 -3.82 11.85 -23.48
CA ASN A 324 -4.18 12.41 -24.78
C ASN A 324 -5.07 11.41 -25.50
N ALA A 325 -6.11 10.96 -24.81
CA ALA A 325 -7.17 10.14 -25.38
C ALA A 325 -8.14 10.95 -26.23
N MET A 326 -7.63 11.71 -27.16
CA MET A 326 -8.40 12.06 -28.32
C MET A 326 -8.17 10.97 -29.37
N PHE A 327 -9.14 10.04 -29.47
CA PHE A 327 -9.22 8.94 -30.42
C PHE A 327 -8.37 7.68 -30.14
N GLY A 328 -9.04 6.71 -29.58
CA GLY A 328 -8.89 5.28 -29.91
C GLY A 328 -7.48 4.72 -29.94
N GLY A 329 -7.09 4.07 -28.86
CA GLY A 329 -6.16 2.96 -28.80
C GLY A 329 -5.10 2.87 -29.90
N ALA A 330 -4.04 3.62 -29.83
CA ALA A 330 -2.79 3.20 -30.42
C ALA A 330 -1.96 2.59 -29.28
N GLN A 331 -2.12 1.29 -29.08
CA GLN A 331 -1.13 0.48 -28.38
C GLN A 331 0.24 0.89 -28.94
N SER A 332 1.01 1.63 -28.14
CA SER A 332 2.38 1.98 -28.47
C SER A 332 3.16 0.67 -28.54
N THR A 333 3.33 0.13 -29.72
CA THR A 333 4.25 -0.97 -29.98
C THR A 333 5.68 -0.44 -30.05
N THR A 334 6.14 0.23 -29.03
CA THR A 334 7.55 0.32 -28.72
C THR A 334 7.83 -0.75 -27.69
N THR A 335 8.47 -1.83 -28.12
CA THR A 335 9.12 -2.81 -27.27
C THR A 335 10.38 -2.18 -26.65
N ASP A 336 10.23 -1.07 -25.94
CA ASP A 336 11.11 -0.71 -24.87
C ASP A 336 10.42 -1.32 -23.63
N GLU A 337 11.00 -2.35 -23.06
CA GLU A 337 10.66 -2.81 -21.73
C GLU A 337 11.06 -1.68 -20.79
N THR A 338 10.21 -0.66 -20.63
CA THR A 338 10.37 0.34 -19.59
C THR A 338 10.21 -0.42 -18.30
N LEU A 339 11.25 -0.40 -17.47
CA LEU A 339 11.22 -1.00 -16.14
C LEU A 339 10.05 -0.39 -15.37
N SER A 340 9.32 -1.21 -14.62
CA SER A 340 8.24 -0.74 -13.74
C SER A 340 8.81 0.21 -12.68
N THR A 341 8.08 1.27 -12.38
CA THR A 341 8.44 2.30 -11.39
C THR A 341 7.26 2.63 -10.49
N LYS A 342 6.45 1.60 -10.21
CA LYS A 342 5.30 1.69 -9.33
C LYS A 342 5.73 1.83 -7.87
N GLY A 343 4.93 2.51 -7.09
CA GLY A 343 5.21 2.66 -5.67
C GLY A 343 5.11 1.32 -4.94
N ILE A 344 3.94 0.72 -4.96
CA ILE A 344 3.66 -0.61 -4.39
C ILE A 344 2.85 -1.40 -5.41
N GLN A 345 3.38 -2.55 -5.83
CA GLN A 345 2.76 -3.44 -6.81
C GLN A 345 2.48 -4.82 -6.24
N ALA A 346 1.31 -5.36 -6.56
CA ALA A 346 0.92 -6.75 -6.30
C ALA A 346 0.24 -7.36 -7.54
N GLU A 347 0.62 -8.59 -7.93
CA GLU A 347 0.01 -9.23 -9.09
C GLU A 347 -1.42 -9.77 -8.82
N ALA A 348 -1.75 -10.10 -7.56
CA ALA A 348 -3.07 -10.65 -7.26
C ALA A 348 -3.89 -9.76 -6.32
N ALA A 349 -3.30 -9.25 -5.22
CA ALA A 349 -4.04 -8.38 -4.32
C ALA A 349 -3.15 -7.43 -3.52
N LEU A 350 -3.66 -6.22 -3.32
CA LEU A 350 -3.06 -5.23 -2.44
C LEU A 350 -4.07 -4.84 -1.35
N ASP A 351 -3.79 -5.26 -0.10
CA ASP A 351 -4.66 -4.97 1.04
C ASP A 351 -3.98 -4.01 2.01
N ILE A 352 -4.63 -2.89 2.32
CA ILE A 352 -4.18 -1.95 3.36
C ILE A 352 -5.25 -1.87 4.45
N THR A 353 -4.90 -2.35 5.65
CA THR A 353 -5.83 -2.45 6.77
C THR A 353 -5.46 -1.53 7.91
N GLY A 354 -4.28 -0.88 7.82
CA GLY A 354 -3.80 0.05 8.82
C GLY A 354 -2.42 0.60 8.47
N GLY A 355 -1.84 1.36 9.40
CA GLY A 355 -0.55 2.02 9.23
C GLY A 355 -0.64 3.39 8.55
N ALA A 356 0.53 3.97 8.29
CA ALA A 356 0.69 5.21 7.53
C ALA A 356 1.53 4.90 6.28
N VAL A 357 0.96 5.10 5.11
CA VAL A 357 1.59 4.81 3.81
C VAL A 357 1.73 6.10 3.04
N THR A 358 2.96 6.45 2.68
CA THR A 358 3.27 7.61 1.84
C THR A 358 4.04 7.14 0.62
N VAL A 359 3.55 7.45 -0.56
CA VAL A 359 4.17 7.02 -1.83
C VAL A 359 4.34 8.21 -2.75
N ASP A 360 5.50 8.27 -3.38
CA ASP A 360 5.82 9.21 -4.47
C ASP A 360 6.47 8.39 -5.60
N SER A 361 5.76 8.18 -6.70
CA SER A 361 6.13 7.26 -7.77
C SER A 361 6.07 7.89 -9.15
N ALA A 362 6.92 7.43 -10.06
CA ALA A 362 6.92 7.89 -11.44
C ALA A 362 5.82 7.22 -12.30
N ASP A 363 5.31 6.09 -11.88
CA ASP A 363 4.17 5.35 -12.42
C ASP A 363 3.10 5.29 -11.32
N ASP A 364 2.15 4.32 -11.33
CA ASP A 364 1.10 4.19 -10.32
C ASP A 364 1.66 4.17 -8.89
N SER A 365 1.00 4.86 -7.97
CA SER A 365 1.45 4.83 -6.58
C SER A 365 1.10 3.51 -5.89
N LEU A 366 -0.13 3.05 -5.99
CA LEU A 366 -0.57 1.74 -5.53
C LEU A 366 -1.19 1.00 -6.72
N HIS A 367 -0.67 -0.18 -7.04
CA HIS A 367 -1.15 -0.98 -8.17
C HIS A 367 -1.43 -2.42 -7.79
N SER A 368 -2.53 -2.97 -8.29
CA SER A 368 -2.81 -4.40 -8.24
C SER A 368 -3.32 -4.90 -9.60
N SER A 369 -2.72 -5.96 -10.13
CA SER A 369 -3.18 -6.56 -11.39
C SER A 369 -4.51 -7.35 -11.24
N ASP A 370 -5.12 -7.39 -10.05
CA ASP A 370 -6.45 -7.97 -9.85
C ASP A 370 -7.27 -7.11 -8.88
N SER A 371 -7.01 -7.17 -7.57
CA SER A 371 -7.87 -6.51 -6.59
C SER A 371 -7.11 -5.67 -5.57
N MET A 372 -7.71 -4.55 -5.16
CA MET A 372 -7.20 -3.71 -4.10
C MET A 372 -8.28 -3.43 -3.07
N THR A 373 -7.93 -3.58 -1.78
CA THR A 373 -8.84 -3.25 -0.66
C THR A 373 -8.16 -2.33 0.34
N VAL A 374 -8.79 -1.19 0.62
CA VAL A 374 -8.40 -0.32 1.73
C VAL A 374 -9.48 -0.38 2.80
N SER A 375 -9.16 -0.94 3.95
CA SER A 375 -10.09 -1.05 5.09
C SER A 375 -9.68 -0.25 6.31
N GLY A 376 -8.57 0.52 6.21
CA GLY A 376 -8.11 1.40 7.26
C GLY A 376 -6.76 2.04 6.95
N GLY A 377 -6.22 2.78 7.91
CA GLY A 377 -4.94 3.46 7.79
C GLY A 377 -5.02 4.86 7.16
N GLY A 378 -3.85 5.47 7.01
CA GLY A 378 -3.67 6.75 6.34
C GLY A 378 -2.77 6.59 5.12
N ILE A 379 -3.28 6.93 3.95
CA ILE A 379 -2.58 6.80 2.67
C ILE A 379 -2.44 8.18 2.07
N THR A 380 -1.23 8.55 1.69
CA THR A 380 -0.94 9.79 0.97
C THR A 380 -0.08 9.47 -0.23
N VAL A 381 -0.54 9.79 -1.43
CA VAL A 381 0.16 9.44 -2.67
C VAL A 381 0.36 10.62 -3.59
N LYS A 382 1.46 10.58 -4.31
CA LYS A 382 1.74 11.35 -5.52
C LYS A 382 2.15 10.38 -6.60
N SER A 383 1.53 10.49 -7.75
CA SER A 383 1.75 9.58 -8.87
C SER A 383 2.05 10.33 -10.16
N GLY A 384 2.95 9.76 -10.94
CA GLY A 384 3.17 10.19 -12.32
C GLY A 384 2.11 9.63 -13.29
N ASP A 385 1.39 8.58 -12.86
CA ASP A 385 0.23 8.01 -13.57
C ASP A 385 -0.94 7.95 -12.56
N ASP A 386 -1.42 6.79 -12.13
CA ASP A 386 -2.62 6.71 -11.30
C ASP A 386 -2.31 6.67 -9.79
N GLY A 387 -3.20 7.29 -9.01
CA GLY A 387 -3.05 7.29 -7.57
C GLY A 387 -3.22 5.89 -6.98
N LEU A 388 -4.38 5.28 -7.16
CA LEU A 388 -4.71 3.90 -6.80
C LEU A 388 -5.32 3.21 -8.01
N HIS A 389 -4.68 2.17 -8.53
CA HIS A 389 -5.12 1.41 -9.69
C HIS A 389 -5.28 -0.08 -9.37
N ALA A 390 -6.43 -0.65 -9.72
CA ALA A 390 -6.63 -2.10 -9.70
C ALA A 390 -7.26 -2.56 -11.02
N ASP A 391 -6.63 -3.52 -11.71
CA ASP A 391 -7.11 -3.96 -13.02
C ASP A 391 -8.56 -4.47 -13.00
N ASN A 392 -9.03 -5.04 -11.87
CA ASN A 392 -10.40 -5.55 -11.78
C ASN A 392 -11.24 -4.84 -10.71
N THR A 393 -10.83 -4.86 -9.44
CA THR A 393 -11.69 -4.39 -8.34
C THR A 393 -10.94 -3.50 -7.35
N LEU A 394 -11.42 -2.29 -7.12
CA LEU A 394 -10.96 -1.40 -6.05
C LEU A 394 -12.09 -1.17 -5.04
N THR A 395 -11.86 -1.56 -3.79
CA THR A 395 -12.83 -1.37 -2.70
C THR A 395 -12.24 -0.55 -1.56
N ILE A 396 -12.88 0.57 -1.24
CA ILE A 396 -12.55 1.38 -0.06
C ILE A 396 -13.63 1.15 1.00
N GLU A 397 -13.29 0.41 2.05
CA GLU A 397 -14.19 0.16 3.19
C GLU A 397 -14.11 1.26 4.24
N ASP A 398 -12.89 1.74 4.54
CA ASP A 398 -12.60 2.81 5.51
C ASP A 398 -11.15 3.32 5.30
N GLY A 399 -10.74 4.30 6.07
CA GLY A 399 -9.39 4.90 6.05
C GLY A 399 -9.40 6.37 5.63
N THR A 400 -8.21 6.94 5.59
CA THR A 400 -8.00 8.31 5.07
C THR A 400 -7.06 8.22 3.87
N ILE A 401 -7.54 8.62 2.71
CA ILE A 401 -6.81 8.56 1.44
C ILE A 401 -6.68 9.97 0.89
N VAL A 402 -5.46 10.37 0.59
CA VAL A 402 -5.14 11.65 -0.05
C VAL A 402 -4.31 11.39 -1.29
N VAL A 403 -4.90 11.60 -2.46
CA VAL A 403 -4.19 11.66 -3.72
C VAL A 403 -3.86 13.12 -3.99
N GLU A 404 -2.60 13.51 -3.71
CA GLU A 404 -2.17 14.90 -3.85
C GLU A 404 -1.97 15.31 -5.31
N GLU A 405 -1.53 14.36 -6.15
CA GLU A 405 -1.27 14.53 -7.57
C GLU A 405 -1.31 13.16 -8.28
N SER A 406 -1.99 13.09 -9.43
CA SER A 406 -2.04 11.90 -10.28
C SER A 406 -2.54 12.27 -11.69
N CYS A 407 -2.44 11.35 -12.64
CA CYS A 407 -3.21 11.38 -13.88
C CYS A 407 -4.66 11.10 -13.53
N GLU A 408 -4.98 9.86 -13.21
CA GLU A 408 -6.27 9.45 -12.67
C GLU A 408 -6.16 9.21 -11.15
N GLY A 409 -7.22 9.58 -10.43
CA GLY A 409 -7.14 9.50 -8.98
C GLY A 409 -7.27 8.08 -8.48
N LEU A 410 -8.40 7.44 -8.73
CA LEU A 410 -8.71 6.05 -8.44
C LEU A 410 -9.24 5.37 -9.70
N GLU A 411 -8.66 4.24 -10.09
CA GLU A 411 -9.07 3.49 -11.28
C GLU A 411 -9.33 2.01 -10.98
N ALA A 412 -10.40 1.45 -11.55
CA ALA A 412 -10.69 0.02 -11.61
C ALA A 412 -11.87 -0.26 -12.55
N ILE A 413 -12.05 -1.52 -12.99
CA ILE A 413 -13.30 -1.95 -13.65
C ILE A 413 -14.49 -1.80 -12.69
N ASP A 414 -14.37 -2.34 -11.47
CA ASP A 414 -15.37 -2.22 -10.41
C ASP A 414 -14.83 -1.41 -9.24
N LEU A 415 -15.23 -0.12 -9.14
CA LEU A 415 -14.79 0.78 -8.10
C LEU A 415 -15.91 0.99 -7.07
N THR A 416 -15.68 0.61 -5.81
CA THR A 416 -16.67 0.73 -4.73
C THR A 416 -16.10 1.48 -3.53
N ILE A 417 -16.81 2.52 -3.09
CA ILE A 417 -16.52 3.28 -1.86
C ILE A 417 -17.63 3.02 -0.86
N ASN A 418 -17.33 2.27 0.21
CA ASN A 418 -18.25 1.97 1.31
C ASN A 418 -18.11 2.96 2.46
N GLY A 419 -16.92 3.53 2.66
CA GLY A 419 -16.62 4.42 3.79
C GLY A 419 -15.36 5.24 3.58
N GLY A 420 -14.79 5.72 4.68
CA GLY A 420 -13.54 6.47 4.70
C GLY A 420 -13.66 7.97 4.38
N THR A 421 -12.49 8.61 4.33
CA THR A 421 -12.33 10.02 3.92
C THR A 421 -11.32 10.06 2.79
N ILE A 422 -11.76 10.48 1.61
CA ILE A 422 -10.99 10.42 0.37
C ILE A 422 -10.93 11.83 -0.22
N ASP A 423 -9.72 12.31 -0.48
CA ASP A 423 -9.45 13.60 -1.12
C ASP A 423 -8.55 13.35 -2.34
N VAL A 424 -9.03 13.69 -3.52
CA VAL A 424 -8.37 13.40 -4.80
C VAL A 424 -8.14 14.67 -5.58
N THR A 425 -6.88 14.85 -6.04
CA THR A 425 -6.52 15.83 -7.05
C THR A 425 -5.92 15.10 -8.25
N ALA A 426 -6.60 15.17 -9.39
CA ALA A 426 -6.20 14.51 -10.63
C ALA A 426 -6.09 15.51 -11.79
N SER A 427 -5.16 15.23 -12.69
CA SER A 427 -4.94 16.04 -13.91
C SER A 427 -5.84 15.61 -15.06
N ASP A 428 -6.34 14.38 -15.03
CA ASP A 428 -7.40 13.85 -15.86
C ASP A 428 -8.59 13.48 -14.97
N ASP A 429 -9.04 12.23 -14.92
CA ASP A 429 -10.26 11.85 -14.21
C ASP A 429 -10.05 11.67 -12.69
N GLY A 430 -11.03 12.10 -11.91
CA GLY A 430 -10.96 11.97 -10.47
C GLY A 430 -11.11 10.52 -10.01
N LEU A 431 -12.19 9.87 -10.40
CA LEU A 431 -12.44 8.45 -10.26
C LEU A 431 -12.86 7.91 -11.63
N ASN A 432 -12.23 6.84 -12.08
CA ASN A 432 -12.45 6.22 -13.38
C ASN A 432 -12.82 4.73 -13.22
N ALA A 433 -14.05 4.36 -13.56
CA ALA A 433 -14.43 2.96 -13.65
C ALA A 433 -14.38 2.52 -15.11
N ALA A 434 -13.21 1.98 -15.51
CA ALA A 434 -12.87 1.65 -16.87
C ALA A 434 -12.08 0.32 -16.96
N GLY A 435 -11.95 -0.22 -18.18
CA GLY A 435 -11.11 -1.39 -18.45
C GLY A 435 -11.86 -2.60 -18.96
N SER A 436 -13.19 -2.69 -18.79
CA SER A 436 -13.94 -3.80 -19.37
C SER A 436 -13.94 -3.75 -20.90
N SER A 437 -13.79 -4.91 -21.54
CA SER A 437 -13.84 -4.99 -23.00
C SER A 437 -15.22 -4.62 -23.54
N ILE A 438 -15.28 -3.57 -24.38
CA ILE A 438 -16.53 -3.10 -24.98
C ILE A 438 -16.74 -3.76 -26.34
N ASP A 439 -17.72 -4.65 -26.45
CA ASP A 439 -18.10 -5.31 -27.72
C ASP A 439 -18.95 -4.42 -28.66
N GLY A 440 -19.18 -3.14 -28.35
CA GLY A 440 -20.20 -2.32 -29.01
C GLY A 440 -19.73 -1.04 -29.71
N GLY A 441 -18.49 -0.65 -29.57
CA GLY A 441 -17.96 0.63 -30.06
C GLY A 441 -18.31 1.82 -29.17
N PHE A 442 -17.81 2.99 -29.50
CA PHE A 442 -17.87 4.22 -28.70
C PHE A 442 -19.29 4.57 -28.21
N GLY A 443 -19.46 4.80 -26.90
CA GLY A 443 -20.72 5.16 -26.27
C GLY A 443 -21.66 3.97 -25.99
N THR A 444 -21.15 2.73 -26.03
CA THR A 444 -21.88 1.56 -25.56
C THR A 444 -21.48 1.29 -24.11
N ALA A 445 -22.45 1.29 -23.19
CA ALA A 445 -22.19 1.01 -21.78
C ALA A 445 -21.50 -0.36 -21.60
N GLY A 446 -20.35 -0.33 -20.92
CA GLY A 446 -19.62 -1.51 -20.47
C GLY A 446 -20.27 -2.17 -19.25
N ALA A 447 -19.54 -3.11 -18.67
CA ALA A 447 -19.90 -3.73 -17.39
C ALA A 447 -19.32 -2.97 -16.19
N ASP A 448 -18.52 -1.96 -16.42
CA ASP A 448 -17.80 -1.19 -15.41
C ASP A 448 -18.77 -0.52 -14.43
N THR A 449 -18.41 -0.47 -13.16
CA THR A 449 -19.27 0.12 -12.14
C THR A 449 -18.50 1.04 -11.19
N LEU A 450 -19.05 2.25 -10.99
CA LEU A 450 -18.61 3.15 -9.94
C LEU A 450 -19.73 3.29 -8.92
N THR A 451 -19.50 2.84 -7.69
CA THR A 451 -20.50 2.84 -6.62
C THR A 451 -19.99 3.55 -5.37
N VAL A 452 -20.72 4.59 -4.92
CA VAL A 452 -20.46 5.26 -3.64
C VAL A 452 -21.60 4.94 -2.67
N ASN A 453 -21.31 4.14 -1.66
CA ASN A 453 -22.26 3.74 -0.62
C ASN A 453 -22.18 4.62 0.62
N GLY A 454 -21.02 5.22 0.91
CA GLY A 454 -20.80 5.99 2.13
C GLY A 454 -19.53 6.83 2.10
N GLY A 455 -19.08 7.27 3.26
CA GLY A 455 -17.84 8.04 3.44
C GLY A 455 -17.96 9.52 3.07
N THR A 456 -16.79 10.15 2.99
CA THR A 456 -16.63 11.53 2.49
C THR A 456 -15.66 11.49 1.31
N LEU A 457 -16.13 11.90 0.15
CA LEU A 457 -15.36 11.95 -1.09
C LEU A 457 -15.27 13.39 -1.57
N THR A 458 -14.05 13.89 -1.71
CA THR A 458 -13.75 15.19 -2.31
C THR A 458 -12.88 14.97 -3.53
N VAL A 459 -13.32 15.47 -4.67
CA VAL A 459 -12.63 15.32 -5.95
C VAL A 459 -12.38 16.66 -6.60
N ASN A 460 -11.16 16.84 -7.10
CA ASN A 460 -10.72 17.98 -7.89
C ASN A 460 -10.02 17.46 -9.16
N ALA A 461 -10.80 17.20 -10.21
CA ALA A 461 -10.34 16.61 -11.46
C ALA A 461 -10.34 17.61 -12.62
N SER A 462 -9.38 17.50 -13.53
CA SER A 462 -9.34 18.34 -14.74
C SER A 462 -10.01 17.67 -15.94
N GLY A 463 -10.04 16.33 -15.96
CA GLY A 463 -10.92 15.49 -16.78
C GLY A 463 -12.30 15.34 -16.12
N ASP A 464 -12.90 14.15 -16.25
CA ASP A 464 -14.18 13.86 -15.62
C ASP A 464 -14.06 13.78 -14.10
N GLY A 465 -15.06 14.28 -13.40
CA GLY A 465 -15.01 14.24 -11.93
C GLY A 465 -15.20 12.83 -11.40
N LEU A 466 -16.32 12.20 -11.75
CA LEU A 466 -16.59 10.78 -11.59
C LEU A 466 -16.98 10.22 -12.95
N ASP A 467 -16.19 9.30 -13.49
CA ASP A 467 -16.44 8.62 -14.74
C ASP A 467 -16.74 7.13 -14.57
N SER A 468 -17.53 6.58 -15.47
CA SER A 468 -17.74 5.15 -15.61
C SER A 468 -18.08 4.77 -17.05
N ASN A 469 -17.33 3.90 -17.65
CA ASN A 469 -17.69 3.28 -18.92
C ASN A 469 -18.96 2.40 -18.82
N GLY A 470 -19.53 2.27 -17.63
CA GLY A 470 -20.77 1.56 -17.34
C GLY A 470 -21.72 2.37 -16.44
N ALA A 471 -22.03 1.90 -15.25
CA ALA A 471 -23.00 2.52 -14.36
C ALA A 471 -22.34 3.34 -13.25
N LEU A 472 -22.87 4.54 -12.98
CA LEU A 472 -22.52 5.38 -11.84
C LEU A 472 -23.66 5.38 -10.81
N THR A 473 -23.41 4.93 -9.58
CA THR A 473 -24.40 4.86 -8.52
C THR A 473 -23.91 5.51 -7.22
N ILE A 474 -24.67 6.48 -6.71
CA ILE A 474 -24.42 7.08 -5.40
C ILE A 474 -25.59 6.71 -4.47
N ASN A 475 -25.30 5.85 -3.48
CA ASN A 475 -26.28 5.38 -2.51
C ASN A 475 -26.27 6.17 -1.20
N GLY A 476 -25.14 6.84 -0.88
CA GLY A 476 -24.97 7.54 0.38
C GLY A 476 -23.67 8.37 0.42
N GLY A 477 -23.28 8.79 1.62
CA GLY A 477 -22.06 9.56 1.85
C GLY A 477 -22.21 11.06 1.62
N THR A 478 -21.06 11.74 1.66
CA THR A 478 -20.89 13.15 1.33
C THR A 478 -19.92 13.26 0.17
N VAL A 479 -20.39 13.69 -0.99
CA VAL A 479 -19.65 13.69 -2.26
C VAL A 479 -19.56 15.12 -2.79
N TYR A 480 -18.34 15.65 -2.81
CA TYR A 480 -18.01 16.96 -3.38
C TYR A 480 -17.12 16.76 -4.60
N VAL A 481 -17.61 17.15 -5.77
CA VAL A 481 -16.89 17.00 -7.03
C VAL A 481 -16.66 18.37 -7.66
N SER A 482 -15.42 18.73 -7.87
CA SER A 482 -15.02 19.82 -8.73
C SER A 482 -14.48 19.23 -10.04
N GLY A 483 -15.34 19.14 -11.03
CA GLY A 483 -15.04 18.59 -12.35
C GLY A 483 -14.34 19.60 -13.27
N PRO A 484 -14.32 19.34 -14.59
CA PRO A 484 -13.57 20.14 -15.58
C PRO A 484 -14.07 21.57 -15.69
N THR A 485 -13.18 22.46 -16.14
CA THR A 485 -13.53 23.83 -16.51
C THR A 485 -13.85 23.98 -17.98
N GLY A 486 -13.48 23.01 -18.80
CA GLY A 486 -13.72 22.93 -20.25
C GLY A 486 -14.96 22.08 -20.56
N ASP A 487 -15.48 22.21 -21.81
CA ASP A 487 -16.72 21.55 -22.22
C ASP A 487 -16.49 20.13 -22.81
N GLY A 488 -15.26 19.60 -22.78
CA GLY A 488 -14.92 18.28 -23.34
C GLY A 488 -15.22 17.11 -22.41
N ASN A 489 -15.30 17.36 -21.11
CA ASN A 489 -15.52 16.39 -20.03
C ASN A 489 -16.64 16.88 -19.12
N GLY A 490 -17.13 16.05 -18.20
CA GLY A 490 -18.25 16.31 -17.29
C GLY A 490 -17.87 16.25 -15.79
N THR A 491 -18.64 16.90 -14.93
CA THR A 491 -18.52 16.73 -13.48
C THR A 491 -18.85 15.31 -13.06
N PHE A 492 -19.82 14.72 -13.75
CA PHE A 492 -20.21 13.31 -13.67
C PHE A 492 -20.37 12.83 -15.10
N ASP A 493 -19.75 11.75 -15.47
CA ASP A 493 -19.98 11.06 -16.73
C ASP A 493 -20.21 9.57 -16.52
N CYS A 494 -20.91 8.94 -17.43
CA CYS A 494 -21.03 7.49 -17.52
C CYS A 494 -21.69 7.09 -18.83
N ASP A 495 -21.29 6.00 -19.43
CA ASP A 495 -21.94 5.47 -20.62
C ASP A 495 -23.29 4.80 -20.31
N GLY A 496 -23.42 4.28 -19.08
CA GLY A 496 -24.64 3.63 -18.58
C GLY A 496 -25.59 4.54 -17.83
N VAL A 497 -26.13 4.03 -16.73
CA VAL A 497 -27.15 4.70 -15.92
C VAL A 497 -26.49 5.42 -14.74
N PHE A 498 -26.70 6.72 -14.64
CA PHE A 498 -26.35 7.50 -13.46
C PHE A 498 -27.51 7.52 -12.47
N THR A 499 -27.29 7.04 -11.25
CA THR A 499 -28.33 6.95 -10.21
C THR A 499 -27.88 7.58 -8.90
N ILE A 500 -28.70 8.44 -8.30
CA ILE A 500 -28.51 8.96 -6.94
C ILE A 500 -29.68 8.46 -6.06
N ASN A 501 -29.36 7.61 -5.09
CA ASN A 501 -30.33 7.02 -4.17
C ASN A 501 -30.35 7.68 -2.79
N GLY A 502 -29.28 8.41 -2.43
CA GLY A 502 -29.11 9.06 -1.13
C GLY A 502 -27.83 9.86 -1.01
N GLY A 503 -27.54 10.35 0.19
CA GLY A 503 -26.33 11.12 0.49
C GLY A 503 -26.47 12.62 0.26
N VAL A 504 -25.36 13.32 0.40
CA VAL A 504 -25.19 14.73 0.06
C VAL A 504 -24.22 14.82 -1.12
N VAL A 505 -24.71 15.24 -2.28
CA VAL A 505 -23.91 15.34 -3.51
C VAL A 505 -23.88 16.78 -3.97
N LEU A 506 -22.71 17.34 -4.20
CA LEU A 506 -22.50 18.67 -4.77
C LEU A 506 -21.42 18.59 -5.84
N GLY A 507 -21.80 18.82 -7.08
CA GLY A 507 -20.90 18.93 -8.22
C GLY A 507 -20.79 20.37 -8.72
N THR A 508 -19.58 20.81 -9.05
CA THR A 508 -19.30 22.06 -9.77
C THR A 508 -18.42 21.77 -10.97
N GLY A 509 -18.69 22.36 -12.12
CA GLY A 509 -17.85 22.14 -13.30
C GLY A 509 -18.36 22.85 -14.53
N SER A 510 -18.02 22.35 -15.71
CA SER A 510 -18.51 22.82 -16.99
C SER A 510 -19.98 22.45 -17.20
N SER A 511 -20.67 23.22 -18.03
CA SER A 511 -22.02 22.86 -18.53
C SER A 511 -21.97 22.02 -19.83
N GLY A 512 -20.78 21.81 -20.40
CA GLY A 512 -20.55 20.81 -21.44
C GLY A 512 -20.77 19.41 -20.91
N MET A 513 -20.92 18.40 -21.68
CA MET A 513 -21.09 16.99 -21.33
C MET A 513 -21.81 16.68 -19.99
N LEU A 514 -22.79 17.55 -19.64
CA LEU A 514 -23.51 17.45 -18.36
C LEU A 514 -24.41 16.21 -18.34
N LYS A 515 -24.02 15.18 -17.61
CA LYS A 515 -24.86 14.02 -17.30
C LYS A 515 -25.76 14.32 -16.10
N THR A 516 -27.01 13.96 -16.20
CA THR A 516 -27.96 14.11 -15.09
C THR A 516 -28.47 12.76 -14.61
N PRO A 517 -28.74 12.60 -13.31
CA PRO A 517 -29.23 11.33 -12.79
C PRO A 517 -30.55 10.89 -13.45
N ALA A 518 -30.71 9.60 -13.58
CA ALA A 518 -31.89 8.95 -14.13
C ALA A 518 -33.15 9.30 -13.33
N THR A 519 -34.30 9.33 -14.01
CA THR A 519 -35.58 9.76 -13.43
C THR A 519 -36.13 8.81 -12.37
N ASP A 520 -35.60 7.60 -12.27
CA ASP A 520 -35.93 6.61 -11.24
C ASP A 520 -34.99 6.66 -10.02
N SER A 521 -34.05 7.61 -9.99
CA SER A 521 -33.27 7.93 -8.79
C SER A 521 -34.20 8.22 -7.62
N LYS A 522 -33.83 7.72 -6.42
CA LYS A 522 -34.66 7.92 -5.21
C LYS A 522 -34.53 9.33 -4.63
N GLN A 523 -33.48 10.04 -4.98
CA GLN A 523 -33.19 11.40 -4.54
C GLN A 523 -33.43 12.39 -5.68
N ASN A 524 -34.08 13.51 -5.37
CA ASN A 524 -34.26 14.61 -6.32
C ASN A 524 -32.92 15.36 -6.50
N THR A 525 -32.58 15.69 -7.72
CA THR A 525 -31.41 16.46 -8.10
C THR A 525 -31.83 17.81 -8.68
N ILE A 526 -31.02 18.82 -8.41
CA ILE A 526 -31.15 20.16 -8.97
C ILE A 526 -29.88 20.46 -9.76
N SER A 527 -30.01 20.81 -11.02
CA SER A 527 -28.91 21.32 -11.83
C SER A 527 -29.20 22.77 -12.22
N VAL A 528 -28.20 23.63 -12.00
CA VAL A 528 -28.27 25.07 -12.22
C VAL A 528 -27.12 25.56 -13.06
N SER A 529 -27.39 26.08 -14.24
CA SER A 529 -26.41 26.80 -15.03
C SER A 529 -26.15 28.16 -14.40
N CYS A 530 -24.95 28.34 -13.83
CA CYS A 530 -24.51 29.57 -13.22
C CYS A 530 -22.98 29.65 -13.24
N THR A 531 -22.44 30.84 -13.43
CA THR A 531 -21.01 31.07 -13.46
C THR A 531 -20.49 31.45 -12.08
N GLY A 532 -19.45 30.75 -11.62
CA GLY A 532 -18.69 31.09 -10.42
C GLY A 532 -17.21 31.00 -10.67
N SER A 533 -16.45 31.52 -9.72
CA SER A 533 -14.98 31.58 -9.76
C SER A 533 -14.36 30.75 -8.66
N ALA A 534 -13.12 30.35 -8.85
CA ALA A 534 -12.33 29.73 -7.80
C ALA A 534 -12.39 30.56 -6.50
N GLY A 535 -12.67 29.91 -5.38
CA GLY A 535 -12.85 30.51 -4.06
C GLY A 535 -14.27 30.99 -3.74
N ASP A 536 -15.21 30.92 -4.70
CA ASP A 536 -16.61 31.18 -4.42
C ASP A 536 -17.23 30.05 -3.58
N THR A 537 -18.12 30.40 -2.67
CA THR A 537 -18.88 29.42 -1.89
C THR A 537 -20.19 29.11 -2.57
N VAL A 538 -20.40 27.85 -2.90
CA VAL A 538 -21.68 27.30 -3.34
C VAL A 538 -22.47 26.87 -2.11
N GLU A 539 -23.69 27.37 -1.96
CA GLU A 539 -24.56 27.07 -0.82
C GLU A 539 -25.98 26.75 -1.30
N VAL A 540 -26.48 25.59 -0.93
CA VAL A 540 -27.86 25.19 -1.17
C VAL A 540 -28.65 25.32 0.12
N LYS A 541 -29.77 26.05 0.08
CA LYS A 541 -30.65 26.27 1.24
C LYS A 541 -32.01 25.68 1.04
N GLY A 542 -32.54 25.10 2.10
CA GLY A 542 -33.95 24.73 2.18
C GLY A 542 -34.88 25.92 2.19
N ALA A 543 -36.17 25.67 1.99
CA ALA A 543 -37.21 26.71 2.04
C ALA A 543 -37.33 27.40 3.41
N ASP A 544 -36.87 26.76 4.47
CA ASP A 544 -36.75 27.28 5.83
C ASP A 544 -35.51 28.17 6.06
N GLY A 545 -34.66 28.32 5.03
CA GLY A 545 -33.44 29.08 5.08
C GLY A 545 -32.22 28.35 5.69
N ASN A 546 -32.41 27.10 6.13
CA ASN A 546 -31.29 26.29 6.63
C ASN A 546 -30.40 25.84 5.47
N THR A 547 -29.07 25.87 5.70
CA THR A 547 -28.08 25.36 4.75
C THR A 547 -28.18 23.83 4.71
N LEU A 548 -28.37 23.26 3.52
CA LEU A 548 -28.40 21.83 3.25
C LEU A 548 -27.02 21.32 2.87
N VAL A 549 -26.31 22.08 2.04
CA VAL A 549 -24.93 21.79 1.63
C VAL A 549 -24.20 23.11 1.36
N SER A 550 -22.91 23.13 1.66
CA SER A 550 -22.03 24.26 1.36
C SER A 550 -20.61 23.77 1.11
N ALA A 551 -20.02 24.20 0.00
CA ALA A 551 -18.61 23.96 -0.31
C ALA A 551 -17.98 25.16 -1.01
N VAL A 552 -16.65 25.24 -0.94
CA VAL A 552 -15.87 26.24 -1.68
C VAL A 552 -15.42 25.60 -2.99
N ALA A 553 -15.74 26.22 -4.11
CA ALA A 553 -15.30 25.74 -5.41
C ALA A 553 -13.79 26.02 -5.58
N PRO A 554 -12.95 25.00 -5.81
CA PRO A 554 -11.52 25.19 -6.01
C PRO A 554 -11.21 25.79 -7.39
N LYS A 555 -12.12 25.63 -8.36
CA LYS A 555 -11.98 26.06 -9.75
C LYS A 555 -13.16 26.94 -10.20
N ASN A 556 -13.03 27.56 -11.38
CA ASN A 556 -14.16 28.23 -12.05
C ASN A 556 -15.16 27.17 -12.51
N PHE A 557 -16.45 27.53 -12.54
CA PHE A 557 -17.49 26.63 -12.98
C PHE A 557 -18.60 27.37 -13.73
N THR A 558 -19.37 26.66 -14.55
CA THR A 558 -20.53 27.15 -15.29
C THR A 558 -21.80 26.37 -14.98
N ASN A 559 -21.69 25.33 -14.18
CA ASN A 559 -22.80 24.52 -13.70
C ASN A 559 -22.60 24.10 -12.23
N VAL A 560 -23.70 23.93 -11.52
CA VAL A 560 -23.78 23.33 -10.18
C VAL A 560 -24.87 22.27 -10.19
N MET A 561 -24.56 21.07 -9.71
CA MET A 561 -25.54 20.01 -9.54
C MET A 561 -25.55 19.52 -8.09
#